data_97c8d03d88a80c8f2d6d190033886035
#
_entry.id   97c8d03d88a80c8f2d6d190033886035
#
_cell.length_a   1.000
_cell.length_b   1.000
_cell.length_c   1.000
_cell.angle_alpha   90.00
_cell.angle_beta   90.00
_cell.angle_gamma   90.00
#
_symmetry.space_group_name_H-M   'P 1'
#
loop_
_entity.id
_entity.type
_entity.pdbx_description
1 polymer ?
#
loop_
_entity_poly.entity_id
_entity_poly.type
_entity_poly.pdbx_seq_one_letter_code
_entity_poly.pdbx_strand_id
1 'polypeptide(L)'
;MTITFVGHGYVGIVTACVFADLGNTVYVIGRTPEKIKKLESGDPIIFEPGLQEVLKRNLLAKRIIFTTDYNVAIPSSEIIFLAVGTPPKENGEADLTSIFSVAKEISKHLGKHYSVISCKSTVPVGTNRKIKDIIEKNKPKNALFDVASCPEFLREGTAVNDTFFPDRVVVGSDSKRAIQMLLKLHKPLPGERIIVRLESAEIIKYASNSILSTKISFANLVSFLCEKTGADVEEVLDGVGLDKRIGR
;
A
#
# COMPACT_ATOMS: atom_id res chain seq x y z
N MET A 1 -13.43 12.15 -2.41
CA MET A 1 -12.36 12.25 -3.41
C MET A 1 -12.51 11.12 -4.43
N THR A 2 -12.03 11.33 -5.65
CA THR A 2 -11.89 10.25 -6.64
C THR A 2 -10.47 9.73 -6.60
N ILE A 3 -10.30 8.45 -6.33
CA ILE A 3 -8.98 7.83 -6.20
C ILE A 3 -8.91 6.53 -7.01
N THR A 4 -7.72 6.20 -7.48
CA THR A 4 -7.48 4.96 -8.23
C THR A 4 -6.39 4.13 -7.58
N PHE A 5 -6.63 2.83 -7.46
CA PHE A 5 -5.59 1.84 -7.16
C PHE A 5 -5.22 1.09 -8.43
N VAL A 6 -3.95 1.14 -8.82
CA VAL A 6 -3.43 0.31 -9.90
C VAL A 6 -2.76 -0.92 -9.28
N GLY A 7 -3.43 -2.05 -9.42
CA GLY A 7 -3.08 -3.31 -8.79
C GLY A 7 -4.24 -3.85 -7.95
N HIS A 8 -4.64 -5.08 -8.25
CA HIS A 8 -5.73 -5.81 -7.58
C HIS A 8 -5.17 -6.96 -6.71
N GLY A 9 -3.96 -6.78 -6.18
CA GLY A 9 -3.37 -7.66 -5.19
C GLY A 9 -3.89 -7.36 -3.79
N TYR A 10 -3.35 -8.06 -2.79
CA TYR A 10 -3.77 -7.98 -1.39
C TYR A 10 -3.88 -6.53 -0.88
N VAL A 11 -2.79 -5.78 -0.94
CA VAL A 11 -2.73 -4.38 -0.49
C VAL A 11 -3.72 -3.50 -1.25
N GLY A 12 -3.76 -3.65 -2.59
CA GLY A 12 -4.61 -2.83 -3.45
C GLY A 12 -6.09 -3.00 -3.14
N ILE A 13 -6.58 -4.25 -3.03
CA ILE A 13 -7.99 -4.54 -2.79
C ILE A 13 -8.40 -4.13 -1.37
N VAL A 14 -7.65 -4.53 -0.34
CA VAL A 14 -7.99 -4.21 1.05
C VAL A 14 -8.06 -2.70 1.24
N THR A 15 -7.04 -1.98 0.79
CA THR A 15 -6.99 -0.52 0.97
C THR A 15 -8.08 0.18 0.13
N ALA A 16 -8.32 -0.27 -1.10
CA ALA A 16 -9.37 0.29 -1.96
C ALA A 16 -10.76 0.13 -1.34
N CYS A 17 -11.08 -1.06 -0.81
CA CYS A 17 -12.35 -1.31 -0.13
C CYS A 17 -12.55 -0.41 1.08
N VAL A 18 -11.53 -0.24 1.93
CA VAL A 18 -11.60 0.63 3.10
C VAL A 18 -11.75 2.10 2.68
N PHE A 19 -11.00 2.59 1.70
CA PHE A 19 -11.16 3.98 1.25
C PHE A 19 -12.51 4.23 0.57
N ALA A 20 -13.08 3.25 -0.11
CA ALA A 20 -14.46 3.35 -0.60
C ALA A 20 -15.45 3.45 0.55
N ASP A 21 -15.23 2.70 1.62
CA ASP A 21 -16.07 2.70 2.82
C ASP A 21 -16.02 4.04 3.58
N LEU A 22 -14.90 4.74 3.49
CA LEU A 22 -14.74 6.11 4.00
C LEU A 22 -15.39 7.18 3.10
N GLY A 23 -16.19 6.78 2.09
CA GLY A 23 -16.99 7.70 1.27
C GLY A 23 -16.28 8.24 0.03
N ASN A 24 -15.18 7.66 -0.39
CA ASN A 24 -14.52 8.03 -1.65
C ASN A 24 -15.09 7.25 -2.83
N THR A 25 -14.98 7.82 -4.04
CA THR A 25 -15.14 7.06 -5.29
C THR A 25 -13.82 6.42 -5.63
N VAL A 26 -13.79 5.10 -5.67
CA VAL A 26 -12.54 4.33 -5.81
C VAL A 26 -12.59 3.48 -7.07
N TYR A 27 -11.62 3.70 -7.96
CA TYR A 27 -11.36 2.80 -9.07
C TYR A 27 -10.24 1.81 -8.69
N VAL A 28 -10.39 0.56 -9.13
CA VAL A 28 -9.34 -0.45 -9.02
C VAL A 28 -9.03 -0.96 -10.42
N ILE A 29 -7.82 -0.70 -10.90
CA ILE A 29 -7.36 -1.18 -12.19
C ILE A 29 -6.61 -2.50 -11.99
N GLY A 30 -7.08 -3.53 -12.69
CA GLY A 30 -6.43 -4.84 -12.73
C GLY A 30 -6.15 -5.29 -14.16
N ARG A 31 -5.12 -6.11 -14.36
CA ARG A 31 -4.74 -6.62 -15.69
C ARG A 31 -5.43 -7.91 -16.11
N THR A 32 -6.12 -8.60 -15.19
CA THR A 32 -6.71 -9.93 -15.38
C THR A 32 -8.23 -9.82 -15.40
N PRO A 33 -8.88 -9.87 -16.59
CA PRO A 33 -10.33 -9.65 -16.72
C PRO A 33 -11.17 -10.60 -15.86
N GLU A 34 -10.76 -11.87 -15.72
CA GLU A 34 -11.47 -12.88 -14.94
C GLU A 34 -11.48 -12.51 -13.44
N LYS A 35 -10.37 -11.96 -12.92
CA LYS A 35 -10.30 -11.48 -11.54
C LYS A 35 -11.14 -10.23 -11.33
N ILE A 36 -11.16 -9.32 -12.31
CA ILE A 36 -12.02 -8.12 -12.27
C ILE A 36 -13.48 -8.52 -12.21
N LYS A 37 -13.95 -9.47 -13.05
CA LYS A 37 -15.33 -9.98 -13.01
C LYS A 37 -15.70 -10.59 -11.65
N LYS A 38 -14.80 -11.33 -11.01
CA LYS A 38 -15.02 -11.85 -9.66
C LYS A 38 -15.19 -10.73 -8.64
N LEU A 39 -14.32 -9.73 -8.66
CA LEU A 39 -14.41 -8.57 -7.78
C LEU A 39 -15.71 -7.79 -7.99
N GLU A 40 -16.16 -7.61 -9.24
CA GLU A 40 -17.45 -6.99 -9.59
C GLU A 40 -18.66 -7.80 -9.06
N SER A 41 -18.53 -9.12 -8.93
CA SER A 41 -19.57 -9.99 -8.35
C SER A 41 -19.53 -10.03 -6.81
N GLY A 42 -18.58 -9.35 -6.17
CA GLY A 42 -18.42 -9.32 -4.70
C GLY A 42 -17.60 -10.48 -4.13
N ASP A 43 -16.84 -11.18 -5.00
CA ASP A 43 -15.82 -12.14 -4.60
C ASP A 43 -14.46 -11.41 -4.47
N PRO A 44 -13.87 -11.27 -3.26
CA PRO A 44 -12.65 -10.50 -3.05
C PRO A 44 -11.39 -11.17 -3.61
N ILE A 45 -11.49 -12.38 -4.20
CA ILE A 45 -10.38 -13.17 -4.78
C ILE A 45 -9.22 -13.50 -3.84
N ILE A 46 -9.27 -13.02 -2.63
CA ILE A 46 -8.34 -13.29 -1.52
C ILE A 46 -9.15 -13.51 -0.26
N PHE A 47 -8.60 -14.31 0.65
CA PHE A 47 -9.20 -14.46 1.97
C PHE A 47 -8.64 -13.42 2.94
N GLU A 48 -9.51 -12.58 3.48
CA GLU A 48 -9.19 -11.63 4.55
C GLU A 48 -10.46 -11.38 5.39
N PRO A 49 -10.42 -11.55 6.72
CA PRO A 49 -11.58 -11.32 7.58
C PRO A 49 -12.21 -9.93 7.38
N GLY A 50 -13.52 -9.89 7.15
CA GLY A 50 -14.30 -8.66 6.95
C GLY A 50 -14.20 -8.02 5.57
N LEU A 51 -13.32 -8.50 4.68
CA LEU A 51 -13.11 -7.87 3.37
C LEU A 51 -14.33 -8.04 2.46
N GLN A 52 -14.95 -9.22 2.46
CA GLN A 52 -16.09 -9.49 1.59
C GLN A 52 -17.29 -8.60 1.91
N GLU A 53 -17.54 -8.36 3.19
CA GLU A 53 -18.61 -7.47 3.67
C GLU A 53 -18.35 -6.02 3.25
N VAL A 54 -17.11 -5.54 3.43
CA VAL A 54 -16.71 -4.20 3.01
C VAL A 54 -16.81 -4.05 1.50
N LEU A 55 -16.37 -5.04 0.71
CA LEU A 55 -16.47 -5.04 -0.74
C LEU A 55 -17.92 -4.97 -1.20
N LYS A 56 -18.78 -5.87 -0.72
CA LYS A 56 -20.19 -5.97 -1.14
C LYS A 56 -20.98 -4.68 -0.84
N ARG A 57 -20.82 -4.11 0.36
CA ARG A 57 -21.55 -2.87 0.69
C ARG A 57 -21.08 -1.67 -0.15
N ASN A 58 -19.80 -1.63 -0.57
CA ASN A 58 -19.29 -0.56 -1.41
C ASN A 58 -19.63 -0.75 -2.89
N LEU A 59 -19.78 -1.98 -3.38
CA LEU A 59 -20.36 -2.26 -4.69
C LEU A 59 -21.82 -1.82 -4.75
N LEU A 60 -22.64 -2.17 -3.74
CA LEU A 60 -24.04 -1.73 -3.64
C LEU A 60 -24.18 -0.21 -3.60
N ALA A 61 -23.28 0.45 -2.87
CA ALA A 61 -23.22 1.90 -2.78
C ALA A 61 -22.58 2.58 -4.01
N LYS A 62 -22.13 1.83 -5.00
CA LYS A 62 -21.44 2.31 -6.22
C LYS A 62 -20.22 3.18 -5.92
N ARG A 63 -19.53 2.93 -4.80
CA ARG A 63 -18.33 3.65 -4.39
C ARG A 63 -17.04 2.99 -4.86
N ILE A 64 -17.06 1.70 -5.17
CA ILE A 64 -15.91 0.98 -5.73
C ILE A 64 -16.24 0.46 -7.14
N ILE A 65 -15.32 0.66 -8.06
CA ILE A 65 -15.46 0.35 -9.49
C ILE A 65 -14.21 -0.38 -9.94
N PHE A 66 -14.39 -1.57 -10.52
CA PHE A 66 -13.29 -2.36 -11.05
C PHE A 66 -13.19 -2.19 -12.55
N THR A 67 -12.00 -2.16 -13.12
CA THR A 67 -11.80 -1.99 -14.56
C THR A 67 -10.43 -2.51 -14.99
N THR A 68 -10.30 -2.80 -16.29
CA THR A 68 -8.99 -3.01 -16.93
C THR A 68 -8.55 -1.78 -17.74
N ASP A 69 -9.40 -0.77 -17.88
CA ASP A 69 -9.19 0.40 -18.72
C ASP A 69 -8.71 1.62 -17.92
N TYR A 70 -7.50 2.07 -18.22
CA TYR A 70 -6.91 3.27 -17.65
C TYR A 70 -7.64 4.56 -18.04
N ASN A 71 -8.28 4.61 -19.22
CA ASN A 71 -9.02 5.80 -19.68
C ASN A 71 -10.24 6.09 -18.80
N VAL A 72 -10.82 5.07 -18.20
CA VAL A 72 -12.00 5.22 -17.34
C VAL A 72 -11.60 5.80 -15.97
N ALA A 73 -10.47 5.38 -15.42
CA ALA A 73 -10.10 5.63 -14.04
C ALA A 73 -9.15 6.83 -13.87
N ILE A 74 -8.06 6.88 -14.65
CA ILE A 74 -6.96 7.83 -14.41
C ILE A 74 -7.34 9.28 -14.65
N PRO A 75 -8.05 9.66 -15.75
CA PRO A 75 -8.30 11.08 -16.05
C PRO A 75 -9.10 11.85 -15.00
N SER A 76 -9.87 11.17 -14.14
CA SER A 76 -10.68 11.78 -13.08
C SER A 76 -10.07 11.66 -11.68
N SER A 77 -8.94 10.96 -11.54
CA SER A 77 -8.37 10.62 -10.23
C SER A 77 -7.51 11.71 -9.63
N GLU A 78 -7.87 12.15 -8.43
CA GLU A 78 -7.10 13.11 -7.64
C GLU A 78 -5.86 12.46 -7.01
N ILE A 79 -5.96 11.16 -6.63
CA ILE A 79 -4.84 10.38 -6.11
C ILE A 79 -4.84 9.02 -6.80
N ILE A 80 -3.67 8.60 -7.27
CA ILE A 80 -3.46 7.34 -7.97
C ILE A 80 -2.43 6.55 -7.18
N PHE A 81 -2.85 5.42 -6.60
CA PHE A 81 -1.96 4.53 -5.85
C PHE A 81 -1.39 3.44 -6.75
N LEU A 82 -0.07 3.30 -6.74
CA LEU A 82 0.60 2.14 -7.30
C LEU A 82 0.66 1.06 -6.22
N ALA A 83 -0.08 -0.03 -6.43
CA ALA A 83 -0.22 -1.16 -5.50
C ALA A 83 0.05 -2.51 -6.22
N VAL A 84 1.04 -2.53 -7.11
CA VAL A 84 1.47 -3.73 -7.83
C VAL A 84 2.59 -4.44 -7.11
N GLY A 85 2.71 -5.76 -7.33
CA GLY A 85 3.75 -6.57 -6.71
C GLY A 85 5.16 -6.21 -7.20
N THR A 86 6.13 -6.34 -6.30
CA THR A 86 7.56 -6.17 -6.52
C THR A 86 8.30 -7.42 -6.03
N PRO A 87 8.13 -8.58 -6.70
CA PRO A 87 8.71 -9.84 -6.23
C PRO A 87 10.24 -9.79 -6.26
N PRO A 88 10.92 -10.63 -5.47
CA PRO A 88 12.37 -10.75 -5.55
C PRO A 88 12.80 -11.40 -6.87
N LYS A 89 13.90 -10.92 -7.43
CA LYS A 89 14.65 -11.59 -8.49
C LYS A 89 15.52 -12.70 -7.90
N GLU A 90 16.13 -13.51 -8.76
CA GLU A 90 17.07 -14.58 -8.34
C GLU A 90 18.25 -14.07 -7.49
N ASN A 91 18.71 -12.84 -7.74
CA ASN A 91 19.77 -12.19 -6.95
C ASN A 91 19.28 -11.51 -5.67
N GLY A 92 17.99 -11.66 -5.31
CA GLY A 92 17.39 -11.04 -4.13
C GLY A 92 16.96 -9.58 -4.29
N GLU A 93 17.27 -8.91 -5.40
CA GLU A 93 16.79 -7.55 -5.67
C GLU A 93 15.30 -7.54 -5.98
N ALA A 94 14.61 -6.43 -5.68
CA ALA A 94 13.21 -6.27 -6.08
C ALA A 94 13.08 -6.12 -7.61
N ASP A 95 12.14 -6.86 -8.21
CA ASP A 95 11.75 -6.64 -9.61
C ASP A 95 10.78 -5.46 -9.70
N LEU A 96 11.26 -4.37 -10.26
CA LEU A 96 10.52 -3.12 -10.44
C LEU A 96 9.88 -2.99 -11.84
N THR A 97 9.95 -4.02 -12.67
CA THR A 97 9.42 -3.99 -14.05
C THR A 97 7.94 -3.62 -14.08
N SER A 98 7.14 -4.24 -13.22
CA SER A 98 5.70 -3.97 -13.12
C SER A 98 5.41 -2.53 -12.69
N ILE A 99 6.15 -2.00 -11.70
CA ILE A 99 5.90 -0.65 -11.19
C ILE A 99 6.24 0.43 -12.21
N PHE A 100 7.35 0.27 -12.93
CA PHE A 100 7.74 1.21 -13.98
C PHE A 100 6.84 1.13 -15.22
N SER A 101 6.38 -0.07 -15.58
CA SER A 101 5.39 -0.25 -16.64
C SER A 101 4.08 0.46 -16.31
N VAL A 102 3.59 0.30 -15.08
CA VAL A 102 2.38 0.97 -14.58
C VAL A 102 2.58 2.49 -14.54
N ALA A 103 3.71 2.99 -14.06
CA ALA A 103 4.00 4.42 -14.04
C ALA A 103 3.99 5.01 -15.47
N LYS A 104 4.56 4.29 -16.44
CA LYS A 104 4.54 4.68 -17.85
C LYS A 104 3.10 4.67 -18.41
N GLU A 105 2.30 3.68 -18.05
CA GLU A 105 0.93 3.61 -18.54
C GLU A 105 0.05 4.71 -17.93
N ILE A 106 0.10 4.91 -16.60
CA ILE A 106 -0.59 6.01 -15.92
C ILE A 106 -0.28 7.35 -16.59
N SER A 107 1.00 7.59 -16.92
CA SER A 107 1.43 8.87 -17.47
C SER A 107 0.70 9.27 -18.75
N LYS A 108 0.36 8.31 -19.62
CA LYS A 108 -0.34 8.56 -20.89
C LYS A 108 -1.78 9.02 -20.71
N HIS A 109 -2.39 8.65 -19.56
CA HIS A 109 -3.81 8.88 -19.28
C HIS A 109 -4.05 9.99 -18.27
N LEU A 110 -3.01 10.69 -17.79
CA LEU A 110 -3.16 11.81 -16.86
C LEU A 110 -4.00 12.92 -17.48
N GLY A 111 -5.02 13.37 -16.74
CA GLY A 111 -5.90 14.44 -17.14
C GLY A 111 -5.27 15.84 -17.02
N LYS A 112 -6.08 16.88 -17.27
CA LYS A 112 -5.64 18.29 -17.12
C LYS A 112 -5.63 18.76 -15.67
N HIS A 113 -6.31 18.06 -14.75
CA HIS A 113 -6.29 18.40 -13.34
C HIS A 113 -5.04 17.86 -12.67
N TYR A 114 -4.73 18.39 -11.50
CA TYR A 114 -3.59 17.92 -10.71
C TYR A 114 -3.89 16.59 -10.05
N SER A 115 -2.95 15.65 -10.16
CA SER A 115 -3.03 14.32 -9.54
C SER A 115 -1.80 14.02 -8.69
N VAL A 116 -1.99 13.30 -7.58
CA VAL A 116 -0.89 12.74 -6.78
C VAL A 116 -0.70 11.29 -7.16
N ILE A 117 0.49 10.94 -7.62
CA ILE A 117 0.87 9.54 -7.87
C ILE A 117 1.60 9.02 -6.63
N SER A 118 0.95 8.14 -5.88
CA SER A 118 1.46 7.65 -4.60
C SER A 118 1.86 6.18 -4.68
N CYS A 119 3.14 5.89 -4.45
CA CYS A 119 3.58 4.50 -4.36
C CYS A 119 3.18 3.89 -3.01
N LYS A 120 2.41 2.80 -3.06
CA LYS A 120 2.03 2.00 -1.90
C LYS A 120 2.77 0.65 -1.89
N SER A 121 3.30 0.22 -3.01
CA SER A 121 4.17 -0.95 -3.10
C SER A 121 5.45 -0.74 -2.31
N THR A 122 5.98 -1.82 -1.72
CA THR A 122 7.28 -1.81 -1.06
C THR A 122 8.37 -1.77 -2.12
N VAL A 123 9.17 -0.71 -2.12
CA VAL A 123 10.17 -0.46 -3.17
C VAL A 123 11.51 0.01 -2.58
N PRO A 124 12.65 -0.32 -3.20
CA PRO A 124 13.96 0.20 -2.83
C PRO A 124 14.03 1.72 -2.88
N VAL A 125 14.93 2.28 -2.09
CA VAL A 125 15.18 3.74 -2.01
C VAL A 125 15.51 4.31 -3.39
N GLY A 126 14.90 5.46 -3.69
CA GLY A 126 15.04 6.17 -4.97
C GLY A 126 14.08 5.68 -6.06
N THR A 127 13.26 4.68 -5.80
CA THR A 127 12.28 4.20 -6.79
C THR A 127 11.24 5.27 -7.12
N ASN A 128 10.75 6.02 -6.13
CA ASN A 128 9.78 7.09 -6.36
C ASN A 128 10.37 8.22 -7.23
N ARG A 129 11.67 8.50 -7.14
CA ARG A 129 12.34 9.44 -8.05
C ARG A 129 12.28 8.94 -9.50
N LYS A 130 12.58 7.68 -9.72
CA LYS A 130 12.49 7.05 -11.05
C LYS A 130 11.06 7.04 -11.59
N ILE A 131 10.07 6.79 -10.73
CA ILE A 131 8.65 6.90 -11.10
C ILE A 131 8.34 8.33 -11.58
N LYS A 132 8.78 9.36 -10.86
CA LYS A 132 8.61 10.76 -11.25
C LYS A 132 9.21 11.04 -12.63
N ASP A 133 10.45 10.61 -12.86
CA ASP A 133 11.15 10.80 -14.15
C ASP A 133 10.43 10.09 -15.31
N ILE A 134 9.94 8.87 -15.09
CA ILE A 134 9.18 8.12 -16.09
C ILE A 134 7.89 8.87 -16.45
N ILE A 135 7.15 9.34 -15.46
CA ILE A 135 5.89 10.05 -15.68
C ILE A 135 6.16 11.38 -16.39
N GLU A 136 7.15 12.15 -15.96
CA GLU A 136 7.50 13.44 -16.58
C GLU A 136 7.84 13.30 -18.06
N LYS A 137 8.56 12.24 -18.45
CA LYS A 137 8.93 11.95 -19.83
C LYS A 137 7.78 11.54 -20.75
N ASN A 138 6.69 10.99 -20.17
CA ASN A 138 5.63 10.35 -20.96
C ASN A 138 4.27 11.03 -20.84
N LYS A 139 4.08 11.96 -19.90
CA LYS A 139 2.80 12.63 -19.64
C LYS A 139 2.42 13.63 -20.72
N PRO A 140 1.12 13.96 -20.90
CA PRO A 140 0.69 15.08 -21.70
C PRO A 140 1.30 16.41 -21.16
N LYS A 141 1.64 17.33 -22.07
CA LYS A 141 2.31 18.61 -21.71
C LYS A 141 1.57 19.38 -20.59
N ASN A 142 0.24 19.32 -20.56
CA ASN A 142 -0.59 20.07 -19.62
C ASN A 142 -0.96 19.28 -18.37
N ALA A 143 -0.50 18.04 -18.22
CA ALA A 143 -0.78 17.26 -17.02
C ALA A 143 0.10 17.74 -15.85
N LEU A 144 -0.55 17.98 -14.71
CA LEU A 144 0.10 18.42 -13.47
C LEU A 144 0.08 17.27 -12.45
N PHE A 145 1.22 16.93 -11.92
CA PHE A 145 1.32 15.86 -10.93
C PHE A 145 2.48 16.08 -9.95
N ASP A 146 2.37 15.39 -8.82
CA ASP A 146 3.50 15.16 -7.92
C ASP A 146 3.54 13.69 -7.51
N VAL A 147 4.71 13.25 -7.04
CA VAL A 147 4.92 11.89 -6.57
C VAL A 147 5.01 11.88 -5.05
N ALA A 148 4.44 10.84 -4.45
CA ALA A 148 4.53 10.55 -3.03
C ALA A 148 4.82 9.07 -2.78
N SER A 149 5.38 8.77 -1.62
CA SER A 149 5.49 7.43 -1.04
C SER A 149 4.54 7.36 0.16
N CYS A 150 3.58 6.45 0.12
CA CYS A 150 2.66 6.21 1.24
C CYS A 150 2.57 4.70 1.47
N PRO A 151 3.61 4.12 2.10
CA PRO A 151 3.69 2.67 2.30
C PRO A 151 2.56 2.16 3.21
N GLU A 152 2.30 0.88 3.14
CA GLU A 152 1.37 0.16 4.01
C GLU A 152 2.11 -0.58 5.12
N PHE A 153 1.38 -0.92 6.19
CA PHE A 153 1.88 -1.71 7.33
C PHE A 153 0.85 -2.77 7.73
N LEU A 154 0.24 -3.41 6.74
CA LEU A 154 -0.80 -4.41 6.92
C LEU A 154 -0.23 -5.75 7.35
N ARG A 155 -1.02 -6.50 8.11
CA ARG A 155 -0.75 -7.89 8.47
C ARG A 155 -1.84 -8.76 7.86
N GLU A 156 -1.45 -9.84 7.19
CA GLU A 156 -2.39 -10.84 6.68
C GLU A 156 -3.23 -11.41 7.84
N GLY A 157 -4.54 -11.51 7.64
CA GLY A 157 -5.50 -11.93 8.66
C GLY A 157 -6.10 -10.79 9.51
N THR A 158 -5.51 -9.58 9.48
CA THR A 158 -6.03 -8.38 10.18
C THR A 158 -5.98 -7.11 9.32
N ALA A 159 -5.71 -7.24 8.03
CA ALA A 159 -5.41 -6.11 7.15
C ALA A 159 -6.57 -5.12 6.98
N VAL A 160 -7.81 -5.59 7.00
CA VAL A 160 -8.98 -4.69 6.99
C VAL A 160 -8.98 -3.82 8.24
N ASN A 161 -8.79 -4.44 9.41
CA ASN A 161 -8.69 -3.71 10.68
C ASN A 161 -7.48 -2.78 10.72
N ASP A 162 -6.30 -3.25 10.30
CA ASP A 162 -5.07 -2.46 10.26
C ASP A 162 -5.19 -1.25 9.30
N THR A 163 -6.04 -1.34 8.27
CA THR A 163 -6.31 -0.23 7.36
C THR A 163 -7.28 0.78 7.98
N PHE A 164 -8.31 0.33 8.73
CA PHE A 164 -9.23 1.22 9.44
C PHE A 164 -8.58 1.88 10.67
N PHE A 165 -7.71 1.16 11.35
CA PHE A 165 -7.10 1.59 12.61
C PHE A 165 -5.56 1.50 12.53
N PRO A 166 -4.91 2.24 11.61
CA PRO A 166 -3.46 2.20 11.49
C PRO A 166 -2.79 2.86 12.70
N ASP A 167 -1.70 2.27 13.21
CA ASP A 167 -0.86 2.90 14.23
C ASP A 167 -0.28 4.22 13.72
N ARG A 168 0.06 4.25 12.44
CA ARG A 168 0.65 5.40 11.76
C ARG A 168 0.33 5.46 10.28
N VAL A 169 0.33 6.68 9.73
CA VAL A 169 0.28 6.95 8.29
C VAL A 169 1.55 7.69 7.91
N VAL A 170 2.39 7.07 7.09
CA VAL A 170 3.63 7.68 6.59
C VAL A 170 3.36 8.31 5.23
N VAL A 171 3.71 9.58 5.08
CA VAL A 171 3.58 10.33 3.82
C VAL A 171 4.93 10.94 3.49
N GLY A 172 5.60 10.41 2.48
CA GLY A 172 6.84 10.96 1.93
C GLY A 172 6.59 11.71 0.63
N SER A 173 6.93 12.99 0.57
CA SER A 173 6.87 13.78 -0.66
C SER A 173 7.64 15.10 -0.51
N ASP A 174 8.13 15.64 -1.62
CA ASP A 174 8.71 16.99 -1.68
C ASP A 174 7.62 18.06 -1.89
N SER A 175 6.41 17.66 -2.29
CA SER A 175 5.30 18.54 -2.59
C SER A 175 4.38 18.74 -1.39
N LYS A 176 4.30 19.98 -0.89
CA LYS A 176 3.33 20.33 0.15
C LYS A 176 1.89 20.03 -0.26
N ARG A 177 1.57 20.24 -1.56
CA ARG A 177 0.23 19.96 -2.10
C ARG A 177 -0.10 18.47 -2.06
N ALA A 178 0.83 17.62 -2.49
CA ALA A 178 0.65 16.16 -2.42
C ALA A 178 0.47 15.68 -0.97
N ILE A 179 1.30 16.19 -0.04
CA ILE A 179 1.18 15.88 1.38
C ILE A 179 -0.22 16.25 1.91
N GLN A 180 -0.70 17.47 1.64
CA GLN A 180 -2.01 17.92 2.09
C GLN A 180 -3.15 17.06 1.55
N MET A 181 -3.10 16.66 0.27
CA MET A 181 -4.11 15.79 -0.32
C MET A 181 -4.12 14.39 0.31
N LEU A 182 -2.95 13.80 0.53
CA LEU A 182 -2.83 12.51 1.21
C LEU A 182 -3.30 12.59 2.67
N LEU A 183 -2.94 13.64 3.40
CA LEU A 183 -3.42 13.86 4.77
C LEU A 183 -4.95 14.04 4.81
N LYS A 184 -5.53 14.76 3.84
CA LYS A 184 -6.99 14.91 3.71
C LYS A 184 -7.67 13.57 3.48
N LEU A 185 -7.12 12.73 2.59
CA LEU A 185 -7.65 11.38 2.32
C LEU A 185 -7.63 10.50 3.59
N HIS A 186 -6.54 10.55 4.36
CA HIS A 186 -6.39 9.74 5.57
C HIS A 186 -7.02 10.38 6.83
N LYS A 187 -7.61 11.58 6.72
CA LYS A 187 -8.15 12.31 7.89
C LYS A 187 -9.13 11.50 8.75
N PRO A 188 -10.05 10.67 8.16
CA PRO A 188 -10.97 9.87 8.96
C PRO A 188 -10.32 8.73 9.74
N LEU A 189 -9.11 8.32 9.39
CA LEU A 189 -8.39 7.23 10.05
C LEU A 189 -7.67 7.74 11.30
N PRO A 190 -7.56 6.94 12.37
CA PRO A 190 -6.73 7.25 13.53
C PRO A 190 -5.22 7.13 13.22
N GLY A 191 -4.39 7.16 14.26
CA GLY A 191 -2.94 6.93 14.19
C GLY A 191 -2.13 8.18 13.90
N GLU A 192 -0.83 8.09 14.15
CA GLU A 192 0.13 9.18 14.00
C GLU A 192 0.37 9.53 12.53
N ARG A 193 0.58 10.82 12.24
CA ARG A 193 0.90 11.31 10.89
C ARG A 193 2.39 11.63 10.79
N ILE A 194 3.11 10.84 10.01
CA ILE A 194 4.57 10.97 9.83
C ILE A 194 4.84 11.56 8.44
N ILE A 195 5.25 12.82 8.40
CA ILE A 195 5.56 13.53 7.16
C ILE A 195 7.08 13.55 7.00
N VAL A 196 7.57 12.99 5.90
CA VAL A 196 9.00 12.81 5.65
C VAL A 196 9.35 13.02 4.16
N ARG A 197 10.63 12.93 3.82
CA ARG A 197 11.10 12.89 2.43
C ARG A 197 10.73 11.56 1.76
N LEU A 198 10.72 11.51 0.44
CA LEU A 198 10.42 10.29 -0.33
C LEU A 198 11.29 9.10 0.13
N GLU A 199 12.60 9.32 0.19
CA GLU A 199 13.57 8.29 0.55
C GLU A 199 13.39 7.79 1.99
N SER A 200 13.03 8.70 2.91
CA SER A 200 12.75 8.32 4.30
C SER A 200 11.51 7.43 4.40
N ALA A 201 10.45 7.72 3.63
CA ALA A 201 9.25 6.89 3.62
C ALA A 201 9.55 5.48 3.06
N GLU A 202 10.37 5.38 2.01
CA GLU A 202 10.83 4.10 1.45
C GLU A 202 11.62 3.30 2.50
N ILE A 203 12.58 3.94 3.20
CA ILE A 203 13.38 3.28 4.25
C ILE A 203 12.52 2.87 5.46
N ILE A 204 11.56 3.69 5.90
CA ILE A 204 10.70 3.35 7.04
C ILE A 204 9.99 2.01 6.80
N LYS A 205 9.50 1.75 5.59
CA LYS A 205 8.86 0.47 5.27
C LYS A 205 9.83 -0.69 5.33
N TYR A 206 11.00 -0.57 4.70
CA TYR A 206 12.03 -1.62 4.74
C TYR A 206 12.53 -1.88 6.15
N ALA A 207 12.87 -0.83 6.89
CA ALA A 207 13.35 -0.97 8.26
C ALA A 207 12.31 -1.62 9.18
N SER A 208 11.02 -1.24 9.03
CA SER A 208 9.94 -1.86 9.79
C SER A 208 9.82 -3.37 9.50
N ASN A 209 9.86 -3.76 8.25
CA ASN A 209 9.80 -5.18 7.88
C ASN A 209 11.05 -5.94 8.35
N SER A 210 12.24 -5.32 8.22
CA SER A 210 13.51 -5.95 8.62
C SER A 210 13.58 -6.17 10.13
N ILE A 211 13.18 -5.19 10.95
CA ILE A 211 13.20 -5.37 12.41
C ILE A 211 12.21 -6.44 12.86
N LEU A 212 11.02 -6.52 12.23
CA LEU A 212 10.05 -7.57 12.52
C LEU A 212 10.61 -8.96 12.17
N SER A 213 11.21 -9.11 10.99
CA SER A 213 11.87 -10.35 10.59
C SER A 213 13.01 -10.75 11.53
N THR A 214 13.80 -9.77 11.98
CA THR A 214 14.88 -9.98 12.95
C THR A 214 14.33 -10.47 14.30
N LYS A 215 13.24 -9.86 14.81
CA LYS A 215 12.58 -10.33 16.04
C LYS A 215 12.08 -11.76 15.93
N ILE A 216 11.47 -12.14 14.81
CA ILE A 216 11.02 -13.52 14.57
C ILE A 216 12.22 -14.48 14.53
N SER A 217 13.28 -14.13 13.80
CA SER A 217 14.48 -14.95 13.72
C SER A 217 15.17 -15.12 15.08
N PHE A 218 15.19 -14.06 15.89
CA PHE A 218 15.71 -14.13 17.25
C PHE A 218 14.85 -15.02 18.15
N ALA A 219 13.53 -14.91 18.09
CA ALA A 219 12.63 -15.78 18.86
C ALA A 219 12.82 -17.26 18.49
N ASN A 220 12.97 -17.56 17.19
CA ASN A 220 13.29 -18.93 16.75
C ASN A 220 14.63 -19.43 17.29
N LEU A 221 15.68 -18.57 17.34
CA LEU A 221 16.96 -18.92 17.93
C LEU A 221 16.81 -19.26 19.43
N VAL A 222 16.05 -18.46 20.16
CA VAL A 222 15.75 -18.68 21.59
C VAL A 222 14.99 -20.01 21.77
N SER A 223 14.03 -20.33 20.89
CA SER A 223 13.31 -21.62 20.92
C SER A 223 14.26 -22.80 20.83
N PHE A 224 15.22 -22.81 19.90
CA PHE A 224 16.24 -23.86 19.82
C PHE A 224 17.10 -24.00 21.09
N LEU A 225 17.39 -22.89 21.77
CA LEU A 225 18.12 -22.92 23.03
C LEU A 225 17.25 -23.53 24.16
N CYS A 226 15.98 -23.14 24.23
CA CYS A 226 15.02 -23.68 25.20
C CYS A 226 14.86 -25.21 25.05
N GLU A 227 14.71 -25.72 23.83
CA GLU A 227 14.64 -27.14 23.55
C GLU A 227 15.85 -27.94 24.10
N LYS A 228 17.06 -27.36 24.03
CA LYS A 228 18.28 -27.99 24.51
C LYS A 228 18.47 -27.89 26.01
N THR A 229 17.91 -26.89 26.67
CA THR A 229 18.12 -26.64 28.12
C THR A 229 16.94 -27.04 28.99
N GLY A 230 15.79 -27.40 28.37
CA GLY A 230 14.57 -27.73 29.09
C GLY A 230 13.79 -26.52 29.60
N ALA A 231 14.16 -25.33 29.15
CA ALA A 231 13.40 -24.11 29.44
C ALA A 231 12.12 -24.03 28.59
N ASP A 232 11.09 -23.35 29.10
CA ASP A 232 9.88 -23.03 28.34
C ASP A 232 10.06 -21.74 27.53
N VAL A 233 9.86 -21.83 26.21
CA VAL A 233 10.09 -20.70 25.30
C VAL A 233 9.09 -19.56 25.53
N GLU A 234 7.84 -19.85 25.90
CA GLU A 234 6.82 -18.82 26.15
C GLU A 234 7.16 -18.04 27.40
N GLU A 235 7.56 -18.74 28.51
CA GLU A 235 8.02 -18.09 29.74
C GLU A 235 9.25 -17.18 29.49
N VAL A 236 10.22 -17.68 28.72
CA VAL A 236 11.44 -16.91 28.38
C VAL A 236 11.12 -15.68 27.55
N LEU A 237 10.35 -15.83 26.47
CA LEU A 237 10.03 -14.72 25.58
C LEU A 237 9.09 -13.70 26.25
N ASP A 238 8.16 -14.14 27.09
CA ASP A 238 7.34 -13.25 27.90
C ASP A 238 8.19 -12.44 28.88
N GLY A 239 9.12 -13.09 29.59
CA GLY A 239 10.06 -12.42 30.48
C GLY A 239 10.92 -11.38 29.77
N VAL A 240 11.47 -11.74 28.60
CA VAL A 240 12.25 -10.82 27.75
C VAL A 240 11.40 -9.65 27.27
N GLY A 241 10.15 -9.91 26.85
CA GLY A 241 9.23 -8.90 26.31
C GLY A 241 8.72 -7.88 27.34
N LEU A 242 8.85 -8.16 28.63
CA LEU A 242 8.50 -7.18 29.70
C LEU A 242 9.48 -6.01 29.79
N ASP A 243 10.70 -6.15 29.28
CA ASP A 243 11.62 -5.01 29.20
C ASP A 243 11.11 -4.01 28.17
N LYS A 244 10.80 -2.77 28.62
CA LYS A 244 10.26 -1.70 27.77
C LYS A 244 11.17 -1.31 26.60
N ARG A 245 12.45 -1.61 26.65
CA ARG A 245 13.44 -1.36 25.57
C ARG A 245 13.31 -2.37 24.45
N ILE A 246 12.80 -3.57 24.75
CA ILE A 246 12.62 -4.69 23.81
C ILE A 246 11.18 -4.73 23.31
N GLY A 247 10.22 -4.71 24.22
CA GLY A 247 8.79 -4.84 23.94
C GLY A 247 8.41 -6.26 23.50
N ARG A 248 7.13 -6.57 23.56
CA ARG A 248 6.56 -7.85 23.11
C ARG A 248 6.46 -7.94 21.60
#